data_5753ee5ecd8808f8f81249cd34dc0943
#
_entry.id   5753ee5ecd8808f8f81249cd34dc0943
#
_cell.length_a   1.000
_cell.length_b   1.000
_cell.length_c   1.000
_cell.angle_alpha   90.00
_cell.angle_beta   90.00
_cell.angle_gamma   90.00
#
_symmetry.space_group_name_H-M   'P 1'
#
loop_
_entity.id
_entity.type
_entity.pdbx_description
1 polymer ?
#
loop_
_entity_poly.entity_id
_entity_poly.type
_entity_poly.pdbx_seq_one_letter_code
_entity_poly.pdbx_strand_id
1 'polypeptide(L)'
;MEVFRVNIIDFFRSFFPFQLVIGHFKHNLAGLFAWLLFFLIITGNLGERFGLPILFFSPEYLGKVSYLSFGLLGFGFGGLMMAFNTYSYSKLGRRFPFLTFVKRPFLRFCKNNSIIPLMFFVLYFVKMAEYQWREEYASVWKVILYGISFTIGISLFVIFSLIYFFPITNRFRLINLVTDDDGSYPYQAVFRKKEGGWYSRFFAKTQQRYLYFGRGFKIYLSRPIDHIDDTIVQKVLTRNRINTTLFELLTLLLFVGLSLFPDYGIFEPPAAMSVVLLITLIFMLYSVVQTWFRRWTPILFIVVISLMDYLSTNTNYFSYKNYAYGLDYDSNKKPEYSIKSIEENVKKESYKESSVSYQNYIELLENWKQKTGEEKPKLIIINSSGGGLRSALWSFGVLQKLDQAFNGKLKKNIHLYTGASGGMIGSGYFRELCLRAEKGEIKSIYSKEYAEKLGKDMLNKLAFSASTRDLFLRIQNFKYHDYEYPNDRGRAFEEQLHSNTDYLMDHTLGYYANYEKTGQIPLMIITPTIINDGRRLIVSSQPLCFLTAPSGENILSKGHENID
;
A
#
# COMPACT_ATOMS: atom_id res chain seq x y z
N MET A 1 -25.02 -54.56 -7.51
CA MET A 1 -24.34 -53.24 -7.51
C MET A 1 -25.39 -52.16 -7.27
N GLU A 2 -25.72 -51.87 -6.02
CA GLU A 2 -26.63 -50.78 -5.70
C GLU A 2 -25.84 -49.46 -5.83
N VAL A 3 -26.19 -48.67 -6.83
CA VAL A 3 -25.68 -47.30 -7.02
C VAL A 3 -26.33 -46.44 -5.94
N PHE A 4 -25.60 -46.22 -4.84
CA PHE A 4 -26.02 -45.28 -3.79
C PHE A 4 -26.05 -43.86 -4.36
N ARG A 5 -27.24 -43.32 -4.62
CA ARG A 5 -27.48 -41.90 -4.86
C ARG A 5 -27.15 -41.16 -3.56
N VAL A 6 -25.92 -40.66 -3.45
CA VAL A 6 -25.55 -39.73 -2.39
C VAL A 6 -26.40 -38.48 -2.60
N ASN A 7 -27.21 -38.14 -1.59
CA ASN A 7 -28.00 -36.91 -1.64
C ASN A 7 -27.01 -35.73 -1.66
N ILE A 8 -27.13 -34.81 -2.61
CA ILE A 8 -26.25 -33.67 -2.81
C ILE A 8 -26.03 -32.89 -1.50
N ILE A 9 -27.07 -32.79 -0.68
CA ILE A 9 -27.02 -32.10 0.63
C ILE A 9 -26.08 -32.84 1.61
N ASP A 10 -26.11 -34.17 1.64
CA ASP A 10 -25.26 -34.97 2.54
C ASP A 10 -23.79 -34.94 2.08
N PHE A 11 -23.52 -34.81 0.78
CA PHE A 11 -22.19 -34.58 0.25
C PHE A 11 -21.62 -33.24 0.72
N PHE A 12 -22.34 -32.14 0.49
CA PHE A 12 -21.88 -30.80 0.93
C PHE A 12 -21.70 -30.72 2.46
N ARG A 13 -22.53 -31.42 3.22
CA ARG A 13 -22.43 -31.46 4.68
C ARG A 13 -21.21 -32.24 5.18
N SER A 14 -20.82 -33.30 4.49
CA SER A 14 -19.67 -34.14 4.85
C SER A 14 -18.38 -33.69 4.19
N PHE A 15 -18.44 -32.87 3.14
CA PHE A 15 -17.27 -32.42 2.41
C PHE A 15 -16.49 -31.34 3.19
N PHE A 16 -15.34 -31.70 3.70
CA PHE A 16 -14.55 -30.88 4.62
C PHE A 16 -14.16 -29.51 4.04
N PRO A 17 -13.72 -29.35 2.77
CA PRO A 17 -13.46 -28.04 2.19
C PRO A 17 -14.65 -27.07 2.29
N PHE A 18 -15.86 -27.58 2.08
CA PHE A 18 -17.07 -26.77 2.16
C PHE A 18 -17.43 -26.43 3.61
N GLN A 19 -17.20 -27.36 4.54
CA GLN A 19 -17.38 -27.10 5.98
C GLN A 19 -16.39 -26.07 6.50
N LEU A 20 -15.19 -25.98 5.94
CA LEU A 20 -14.24 -24.91 6.24
C LEU A 20 -14.76 -23.55 5.77
N VAL A 21 -15.30 -23.45 4.56
CA VAL A 21 -15.91 -22.20 4.07
C VAL A 21 -17.02 -21.74 5.01
N ILE A 22 -17.95 -22.63 5.40
CA ILE A 22 -19.01 -22.33 6.37
C ILE A 22 -18.40 -21.91 7.72
N GLY A 23 -17.34 -22.61 8.13
CA GLY A 23 -16.60 -22.30 9.36
C GLY A 23 -16.00 -20.89 9.36
N HIS A 24 -15.51 -20.43 8.22
CA HIS A 24 -15.00 -19.07 8.06
C HIS A 24 -16.11 -18.04 8.26
N PHE A 25 -17.24 -18.18 7.59
CA PHE A 25 -18.38 -17.26 7.74
C PHE A 25 -18.90 -17.20 9.18
N LYS A 26 -18.87 -18.32 9.92
CA LYS A 26 -19.39 -18.37 11.29
C LYS A 26 -18.36 -17.90 12.34
N HIS A 27 -17.08 -18.11 12.11
CA HIS A 27 -16.10 -18.04 13.18
C HIS A 27 -14.76 -17.40 12.81
N ASN A 28 -14.56 -17.05 11.53
CA ASN A 28 -13.29 -16.53 11.04
C ASN A 28 -13.48 -15.34 10.10
N LEU A 29 -14.29 -14.37 10.52
CA LEU A 29 -14.59 -13.17 9.72
C LEU A 29 -13.34 -12.35 9.40
N ALA A 30 -12.35 -12.29 10.31
CA ALA A 30 -11.11 -11.56 10.06
C ALA A 30 -10.33 -12.13 8.86
N GLY A 31 -10.26 -13.46 8.74
CA GLY A 31 -9.64 -14.10 7.59
C GLY A 31 -10.40 -13.84 6.28
N LEU A 32 -11.74 -13.84 6.36
CA LEU A 32 -12.57 -13.46 5.21
C LEU A 32 -12.39 -12.00 4.81
N PHE A 33 -12.30 -11.11 5.80
CA PHE A 33 -12.11 -9.68 5.55
C PHE A 33 -10.78 -9.41 4.81
N ALA A 34 -9.69 -10.07 5.21
CA ALA A 34 -8.41 -9.95 4.52
C ALA A 34 -8.52 -10.31 3.02
N TRP A 35 -9.19 -11.43 2.69
CA TRP A 35 -9.42 -11.81 1.29
C TRP A 35 -10.41 -10.88 0.59
N LEU A 36 -11.50 -10.50 1.26
CA LEU A 36 -12.50 -9.57 0.71
C LEU A 36 -11.85 -8.25 0.28
N LEU A 37 -10.92 -7.72 1.08
CA LEU A 37 -10.19 -6.50 0.75
C LEU A 37 -9.48 -6.63 -0.61
N PHE A 38 -8.76 -7.73 -0.83
CA PHE A 38 -8.11 -7.97 -2.12
C PHE A 38 -9.10 -8.23 -3.26
N PHE A 39 -10.21 -8.91 -3.02
CA PHE A 39 -11.30 -9.02 -4.01
C PHE A 39 -11.81 -7.64 -4.44
N LEU A 40 -12.04 -6.74 -3.48
CA LEU A 40 -12.50 -5.37 -3.78
C LEU A 40 -11.46 -4.56 -4.54
N ILE A 41 -10.16 -4.72 -4.23
CA ILE A 41 -9.08 -4.06 -4.95
C ILE A 41 -9.05 -4.52 -6.42
N ILE A 42 -8.94 -5.84 -6.67
CA ILE A 42 -8.79 -6.35 -8.05
C ILE A 42 -10.05 -6.21 -8.91
N THR A 43 -11.23 -6.00 -8.30
CA THR A 43 -12.47 -5.70 -9.03
C THR A 43 -12.68 -4.22 -9.29
N GLY A 44 -11.80 -3.34 -8.79
CA GLY A 44 -11.92 -1.89 -8.92
C GLY A 44 -12.85 -1.22 -7.92
N ASN A 45 -13.59 -2.00 -7.08
CA ASN A 45 -14.50 -1.41 -6.09
C ASN A 45 -13.78 -0.63 -4.98
N LEU A 46 -12.48 -0.89 -4.78
CA LEU A 46 -11.65 -0.18 -3.81
C LEU A 46 -10.39 0.37 -4.49
N GLY A 47 -10.23 1.68 -4.42
CA GLY A 47 -9.00 2.35 -4.84
C GLY A 47 -8.81 2.52 -6.34
N GLU A 48 -9.83 2.26 -7.19
CA GLU A 48 -9.75 2.44 -8.65
C GLU A 48 -9.35 3.87 -9.02
N ARG A 49 -9.95 4.87 -8.39
CA ARG A 49 -9.65 6.29 -8.63
C ARG A 49 -8.18 6.65 -8.36
N PHE A 50 -7.52 5.90 -7.50
CA PHE A 50 -6.09 6.06 -7.17
C PHE A 50 -5.18 5.13 -7.97
N GLY A 51 -5.74 4.32 -8.88
CA GLY A 51 -4.99 3.35 -9.67
C GLY A 51 -4.48 2.14 -8.86
N LEU A 52 -5.04 1.88 -7.68
CA LEU A 52 -4.61 0.77 -6.82
C LEU A 52 -4.68 -0.60 -7.51
N PRO A 53 -5.73 -0.95 -8.29
CA PRO A 53 -5.78 -2.22 -9.03
C PRO A 53 -4.62 -2.38 -10.01
N ILE A 54 -4.17 -1.29 -10.63
CA ILE A 54 -3.10 -1.30 -11.65
C ILE A 54 -1.79 -1.77 -11.05
N LEU A 55 -1.49 -1.42 -9.80
CA LEU A 55 -0.28 -1.89 -9.11
C LEU A 55 -0.22 -3.42 -9.04
N PHE A 56 -1.38 -4.09 -8.98
CA PHE A 56 -1.47 -5.55 -8.96
C PHE A 56 -1.42 -6.17 -10.35
N PHE A 57 -1.94 -5.46 -11.37
CA PHE A 57 -2.00 -5.98 -12.73
C PHE A 57 -0.73 -5.72 -13.52
N SER A 58 0.04 -4.70 -13.16
CA SER A 58 1.30 -4.31 -13.79
C SER A 58 2.35 -3.98 -12.71
N PRO A 59 2.74 -4.98 -11.87
CA PRO A 59 3.72 -4.75 -10.81
C PRO A 59 5.07 -4.41 -11.42
N GLU A 60 5.66 -3.31 -10.95
CA GLU A 60 6.98 -2.85 -11.37
C GLU A 60 8.04 -3.23 -10.33
N TYR A 61 9.21 -3.64 -10.79
CA TYR A 61 10.38 -3.90 -9.95
C TYR A 61 11.65 -3.50 -10.68
N LEU A 62 12.49 -2.70 -10.01
CA LEU A 62 13.70 -2.11 -10.60
C LEU A 62 13.42 -1.39 -11.94
N GLY A 63 12.35 -0.62 -11.99
CA GLY A 63 11.96 0.18 -13.15
C GLY A 63 11.35 -0.62 -14.31
N LYS A 64 10.97 -1.88 -14.11
CA LYS A 64 10.42 -2.74 -15.17
C LYS A 64 9.30 -3.65 -14.69
N VAL A 65 8.26 -3.78 -15.52
CA VAL A 65 7.27 -4.85 -15.41
C VAL A 65 7.87 -6.12 -16.02
N SER A 66 8.11 -7.13 -15.20
CA SER A 66 8.86 -8.33 -15.59
C SER A 66 8.30 -9.60 -14.95
N TYR A 67 8.79 -10.76 -15.38
CA TYR A 67 8.47 -12.04 -14.73
C TYR A 67 8.86 -12.01 -13.26
N LEU A 68 9.97 -11.38 -12.91
CA LEU A 68 10.44 -11.28 -11.52
C LEU A 68 9.47 -10.47 -10.67
N SER A 69 8.93 -9.36 -11.18
CA SER A 69 7.97 -8.55 -10.42
C SER A 69 6.67 -9.29 -10.13
N PHE A 70 6.16 -10.08 -11.10
CA PHE A 70 5.02 -10.97 -10.86
C PHE A 70 5.36 -12.12 -9.91
N GLY A 71 6.57 -12.68 -9.99
CA GLY A 71 7.06 -13.70 -9.07
C GLY A 71 7.13 -13.19 -7.63
N LEU A 72 7.66 -11.98 -7.43
CA LEU A 72 7.72 -11.31 -6.12
C LEU A 72 6.31 -11.04 -5.57
N LEU A 73 5.40 -10.52 -6.39
CA LEU A 73 4.01 -10.33 -5.99
C LEU A 73 3.36 -11.66 -5.58
N GLY A 74 3.58 -12.72 -6.37
CA GLY A 74 3.12 -14.06 -6.04
C GLY A 74 3.69 -14.58 -4.72
N PHE A 75 4.97 -14.32 -4.44
CA PHE A 75 5.61 -14.65 -3.18
C PHE A 75 4.93 -13.95 -1.99
N GLY A 76 4.59 -12.67 -2.11
CA GLY A 76 3.79 -11.93 -1.12
C GLY A 76 2.43 -12.57 -0.87
N PHE A 77 1.69 -12.94 -1.93
CA PHE A 77 0.42 -13.64 -1.80
C PHE A 77 0.56 -15.06 -1.22
N GLY A 78 1.69 -15.72 -1.45
CA GLY A 78 2.05 -16.95 -0.76
C GLY A 78 2.11 -16.75 0.76
N GLY A 79 2.69 -15.63 1.19
CA GLY A 79 2.70 -15.20 2.60
C GLY A 79 1.31 -15.00 3.19
N LEU A 80 0.46 -14.26 2.49
CA LEU A 80 -0.94 -14.05 2.89
C LEU A 80 -1.71 -15.36 2.99
N MET A 81 -1.55 -16.23 2.00
CA MET A 81 -2.19 -17.55 1.99
C MET A 81 -1.75 -18.41 3.18
N MET A 82 -0.46 -18.38 3.53
CA MET A 82 0.04 -19.12 4.68
C MET A 82 -0.42 -18.49 6.00
N ALA A 83 -0.45 -17.18 6.13
CA ALA A 83 -1.00 -16.47 7.29
C ALA A 83 -2.49 -16.83 7.49
N PHE A 84 -3.27 -16.83 6.42
CA PHE A 84 -4.66 -17.26 6.44
C PHE A 84 -4.80 -18.71 6.90
N ASN A 85 -3.96 -19.62 6.41
CA ASN A 85 -3.99 -21.02 6.78
C ASN A 85 -3.58 -21.26 8.24
N THR A 86 -2.53 -20.60 8.74
CA THR A 86 -2.09 -20.71 10.13
C THR A 86 -3.15 -20.23 11.10
N TYR A 87 -3.71 -19.06 10.85
CA TYR A 87 -4.80 -18.51 11.65
C TYR A 87 -6.05 -19.39 11.62
N SER A 88 -6.47 -19.79 10.42
CA SER A 88 -7.66 -20.63 10.24
C SER A 88 -7.49 -21.98 10.94
N TYR A 89 -6.31 -22.58 10.88
CA TYR A 89 -6.02 -23.83 11.58
C TYR A 89 -6.06 -23.65 13.10
N SER A 90 -5.51 -22.58 13.62
CA SER A 90 -5.56 -22.26 15.05
C SER A 90 -7.00 -22.06 15.54
N LYS A 91 -7.86 -21.44 14.71
CA LYS A 91 -9.25 -21.10 15.07
C LYS A 91 -10.23 -22.24 14.85
N LEU A 92 -10.16 -22.90 13.70
CA LEU A 92 -11.13 -23.92 13.25
C LEU A 92 -10.68 -25.35 13.53
N GLY A 93 -9.36 -25.60 13.69
CA GLY A 93 -8.82 -26.96 13.87
C GLY A 93 -9.46 -27.74 15.03
N ARG A 94 -9.82 -27.05 16.11
CA ARG A 94 -10.53 -27.65 17.26
C ARG A 94 -11.92 -28.18 16.94
N ARG A 95 -12.55 -27.68 15.88
CA ARG A 95 -13.90 -28.11 15.45
C ARG A 95 -13.87 -29.36 14.59
N PHE A 96 -12.68 -29.75 14.16
CA PHE A 96 -12.42 -30.90 13.31
C PHE A 96 -11.37 -31.83 13.93
N PRO A 97 -11.71 -32.50 15.05
CA PRO A 97 -10.75 -33.32 15.80
C PRO A 97 -10.11 -34.45 14.99
N PHE A 98 -10.76 -34.92 13.90
CA PHE A 98 -10.19 -35.95 13.02
C PHE A 98 -8.81 -35.54 12.44
N LEU A 99 -8.53 -34.23 12.35
CA LEU A 99 -7.23 -33.71 11.87
C LEU A 99 -6.05 -34.17 12.76
N THR A 100 -6.29 -34.49 14.01
CA THR A 100 -5.23 -34.95 14.92
C THR A 100 -4.70 -36.35 14.55
N PHE A 101 -5.47 -37.11 13.76
CA PHE A 101 -5.15 -38.48 13.34
C PHE A 101 -4.69 -38.61 11.90
N VAL A 102 -4.67 -37.50 11.19
CA VAL A 102 -4.23 -37.47 9.79
C VAL A 102 -2.73 -37.21 9.73
N LYS A 103 -2.01 -37.95 8.89
CA LYS A 103 -0.60 -37.67 8.61
C LYS A 103 -0.46 -36.26 8.06
N ARG A 104 0.43 -35.43 8.67
CA ARG A 104 0.67 -34.02 8.32
C ARG A 104 -0.61 -33.17 8.41
N PRO A 105 -1.20 -33.02 9.58
CA PRO A 105 -2.54 -32.43 9.76
C PRO A 105 -2.62 -31.01 9.20
N PHE A 106 -1.60 -30.18 9.41
CA PHE A 106 -1.56 -28.81 8.89
C PHE A 106 -1.58 -28.78 7.35
N LEU A 107 -0.77 -29.62 6.69
CA LEU A 107 -0.78 -29.69 5.22
C LEU A 107 -2.13 -30.16 4.67
N ARG A 108 -2.76 -31.13 5.33
CA ARG A 108 -4.13 -31.58 4.94
C ARG A 108 -5.14 -30.48 5.12
N PHE A 109 -5.05 -29.73 6.22
CA PHE A 109 -5.89 -28.57 6.45
C PHE A 109 -5.68 -27.52 5.33
N CYS A 110 -4.46 -27.10 5.03
CA CYS A 110 -4.13 -26.13 3.99
C CYS A 110 -4.75 -26.53 2.63
N LYS A 111 -4.60 -27.80 2.22
CA LYS A 111 -5.18 -28.30 0.97
C LYS A 111 -6.71 -28.15 0.93
N ASN A 112 -7.37 -28.41 2.04
CA ASN A 112 -8.84 -28.35 2.11
C ASN A 112 -9.34 -26.91 2.33
N ASN A 113 -8.48 -26.02 2.81
CA ASN A 113 -8.78 -24.61 3.08
C ASN A 113 -8.49 -23.68 1.88
N SER A 114 -8.15 -24.24 0.73
CA SER A 114 -7.69 -23.47 -0.44
C SER A 114 -8.81 -22.90 -1.33
N ILE A 115 -10.09 -23.17 -1.04
CA ILE A 115 -11.19 -22.72 -1.91
C ILE A 115 -11.19 -21.20 -2.07
N ILE A 116 -11.14 -20.45 -0.97
CA ILE A 116 -11.19 -18.97 -0.99
C ILE A 116 -9.96 -18.38 -1.69
N PRO A 117 -8.71 -18.77 -1.33
CA PRO A 117 -7.52 -18.37 -2.08
C PRO A 117 -7.59 -18.70 -3.57
N LEU A 118 -8.06 -19.90 -3.92
CA LEU A 118 -8.15 -20.34 -5.32
C LEU A 118 -9.14 -19.48 -6.12
N MET A 119 -10.32 -19.19 -5.55
CA MET A 119 -11.29 -18.29 -6.18
C MET A 119 -10.69 -16.90 -6.44
N PHE A 120 -9.93 -16.37 -5.46
CA PHE A 120 -9.22 -15.11 -5.62
C PHE A 120 -8.22 -15.19 -6.78
N PHE A 121 -7.36 -16.21 -6.81
CA PHE A 121 -6.31 -16.32 -7.84
C PHE A 121 -6.91 -16.49 -9.24
N VAL A 122 -7.98 -17.25 -9.39
CA VAL A 122 -8.69 -17.37 -10.69
C VAL A 122 -9.17 -15.99 -11.15
N LEU A 123 -9.84 -15.24 -10.27
CA LEU A 123 -10.31 -13.90 -10.61
C LEU A 123 -9.14 -12.94 -10.89
N TYR A 124 -8.06 -13.00 -10.10
CA TYR A 124 -6.86 -12.22 -10.31
C TYR A 124 -6.26 -12.48 -11.70
N PHE A 125 -6.09 -13.75 -12.10
CA PHE A 125 -5.55 -14.07 -13.42
C PHE A 125 -6.42 -13.55 -14.55
N VAL A 126 -7.75 -13.64 -14.43
CA VAL A 126 -8.66 -13.09 -15.43
C VAL A 126 -8.49 -11.57 -15.54
N LYS A 127 -8.49 -10.87 -14.41
CA LYS A 127 -8.35 -9.40 -14.39
C LYS A 127 -6.96 -8.92 -14.84
N MET A 128 -5.92 -9.59 -14.40
CA MET A 128 -4.55 -9.32 -14.83
C MET A 128 -4.39 -9.54 -16.35
N ALA A 129 -4.91 -10.65 -16.87
CA ALA A 129 -4.83 -10.95 -18.29
C ALA A 129 -5.62 -9.93 -19.12
N GLU A 130 -6.82 -9.56 -18.68
CA GLU A 130 -7.64 -8.51 -19.30
C GLU A 130 -6.87 -7.19 -19.39
N TYR A 131 -6.27 -6.72 -18.28
CA TYR A 131 -5.50 -5.49 -18.22
C TYR A 131 -4.24 -5.56 -19.10
N GLN A 132 -3.44 -6.60 -18.96
CA GLN A 132 -2.19 -6.76 -19.73
C GLN A 132 -2.45 -6.82 -21.23
N TRP A 133 -3.55 -7.41 -21.65
CA TRP A 133 -3.88 -7.50 -23.06
C TRP A 133 -4.47 -6.20 -23.62
N ARG A 134 -5.40 -5.54 -22.91
CA ARG A 134 -6.12 -4.36 -23.40
C ARG A 134 -5.34 -3.06 -23.23
N GLU A 135 -4.68 -2.90 -22.09
CA GLU A 135 -4.03 -1.63 -21.73
C GLU A 135 -2.51 -1.64 -22.02
N GLU A 136 -1.85 -2.77 -21.79
CA GLU A 136 -0.40 -2.90 -22.00
C GLU A 136 -0.04 -3.51 -23.35
N TYR A 137 -1.03 -3.94 -24.14
CA TYR A 137 -0.85 -4.59 -25.44
C TYR A 137 0.13 -5.77 -25.40
N ALA A 138 0.19 -6.48 -24.28
CA ALA A 138 1.10 -7.60 -24.10
C ALA A 138 0.66 -8.80 -24.94
N SER A 139 1.63 -9.53 -25.50
CA SER A 139 1.34 -10.78 -26.22
C SER A 139 0.79 -11.85 -25.26
N VAL A 140 -0.06 -12.74 -25.78
CA VAL A 140 -0.69 -13.83 -25.01
C VAL A 140 0.37 -14.67 -24.29
N TRP A 141 1.48 -14.99 -24.95
CA TRP A 141 2.58 -15.75 -24.34
C TRP A 141 3.21 -15.02 -23.16
N LYS A 142 3.38 -13.71 -23.25
CA LYS A 142 3.92 -12.89 -22.17
C LYS A 142 3.00 -12.90 -20.95
N VAL A 143 1.69 -12.80 -21.17
CA VAL A 143 0.66 -12.87 -20.12
C VAL A 143 0.66 -14.24 -19.42
N ILE A 144 0.73 -15.33 -20.19
CA ILE A 144 0.84 -16.69 -19.63
C ILE A 144 2.09 -16.83 -18.76
N LEU A 145 3.24 -16.35 -19.22
CA LEU A 145 4.48 -16.41 -18.46
C LEU A 145 4.43 -15.57 -17.19
N TYR A 146 3.75 -14.43 -17.18
CA TYR A 146 3.49 -13.65 -15.97
C TYR A 146 2.67 -14.45 -14.94
N GLY A 147 1.61 -15.13 -15.41
CA GLY A 147 0.81 -16.01 -14.56
C GLY A 147 1.59 -17.20 -13.99
N ILE A 148 2.45 -17.81 -14.81
CA ILE A 148 3.34 -18.89 -14.35
C ILE A 148 4.33 -18.37 -13.29
N SER A 149 4.97 -17.23 -13.52
CA SER A 149 5.91 -16.64 -12.58
C SER A 149 5.25 -16.29 -11.25
N PHE A 150 4.06 -15.71 -11.29
CA PHE A 150 3.25 -15.44 -10.09
C PHE A 150 2.95 -16.74 -9.31
N THR A 151 2.57 -17.81 -10.01
CA THR A 151 2.29 -19.13 -9.39
C THR A 151 3.55 -19.75 -8.78
N ILE A 152 4.69 -19.59 -9.44
CA ILE A 152 6.00 -20.01 -8.91
C ILE A 152 6.31 -19.25 -7.61
N GLY A 153 6.08 -17.93 -7.58
CA GLY A 153 6.27 -17.11 -6.39
C GLY A 153 5.45 -17.61 -5.20
N ILE A 154 4.14 -17.85 -5.40
CA ILE A 154 3.27 -18.46 -4.36
C ILE A 154 3.85 -19.79 -3.89
N SER A 155 4.21 -20.65 -4.84
CA SER A 155 4.71 -22.00 -4.55
C SER A 155 6.00 -21.98 -3.75
N LEU A 156 6.91 -21.07 -4.05
CA LEU A 156 8.17 -20.88 -3.31
C LEU A 156 7.89 -20.54 -1.84
N PHE A 157 7.04 -19.56 -1.56
CA PHE A 157 6.71 -19.20 -0.17
C PHE A 157 6.06 -20.37 0.56
N VAL A 158 5.12 -21.06 -0.08
CA VAL A 158 4.46 -22.22 0.51
C VAL A 158 5.47 -23.35 0.80
N ILE A 159 6.41 -23.61 -0.11
CA ILE A 159 7.46 -24.61 0.10
C ILE A 159 8.36 -24.22 1.29
N PHE A 160 8.83 -22.98 1.38
CA PHE A 160 9.61 -22.50 2.53
C PHE A 160 8.84 -22.65 3.84
N SER A 161 7.57 -22.30 3.85
CA SER A 161 6.71 -22.49 5.03
C SER A 161 6.59 -23.97 5.41
N LEU A 162 6.40 -24.86 4.45
CA LEU A 162 6.30 -26.29 4.69
C LEU A 162 7.62 -26.88 5.18
N ILE A 163 8.76 -26.41 4.68
CA ILE A 163 10.09 -26.79 5.21
C ILE A 163 10.20 -26.45 6.70
N TYR A 164 9.69 -25.29 7.12
CA TYR A 164 9.64 -24.93 8.53
C TYR A 164 8.77 -25.91 9.34
N PHE A 165 7.57 -26.23 8.84
CA PHE A 165 6.62 -27.06 9.58
C PHE A 165 6.99 -28.55 9.60
N PHE A 166 7.66 -29.09 8.60
CA PHE A 166 7.96 -30.54 8.51
C PHE A 166 8.93 -31.06 9.58
N PRO A 167 10.10 -30.46 9.84
CA PRO A 167 11.03 -30.96 10.86
C PRO A 167 10.43 -30.89 12.26
N ILE A 168 9.69 -29.82 12.54
CA ILE A 168 9.08 -29.58 13.84
C ILE A 168 7.98 -30.61 14.11
N THR A 169 7.18 -30.93 13.12
CA THR A 169 6.13 -31.96 13.24
C THR A 169 6.70 -33.37 13.39
N ASN A 170 7.82 -33.67 12.72
CA ASN A 170 8.44 -35.01 12.76
C ASN A 170 9.25 -35.29 14.01
N ARG A 171 9.99 -34.31 14.57
CA ARG A 171 10.76 -34.49 15.82
C ARG A 171 9.88 -34.81 17.04
N PHE A 172 8.61 -34.60 16.91
CA PHE A 172 7.68 -34.72 18.02
C PHE A 172 6.59 -35.78 17.77
N ARG A 173 6.95 -36.86 17.13
CA ARG A 173 6.12 -38.08 17.12
C ARG A 173 5.99 -38.62 18.55
N LEU A 174 5.16 -37.96 19.36
CA LEU A 174 4.88 -38.36 20.73
C LEU A 174 3.95 -39.57 20.81
N ILE A 175 3.43 -40.04 19.69
CA ILE A 175 2.44 -41.12 19.69
C ILE A 175 2.68 -41.95 18.43
N ASN A 176 3.10 -43.21 18.61
CA ASN A 176 3.08 -44.28 17.61
C ASN A 176 1.65 -44.63 17.13
N LEU A 177 0.65 -43.81 17.46
CA LEU A 177 -0.74 -43.93 17.10
C LEU A 177 -1.09 -43.33 15.73
N VAL A 178 -0.16 -42.58 15.12
CA VAL A 178 -0.33 -42.14 13.73
C VAL A 178 0.12 -43.29 12.85
N THR A 179 -0.80 -44.13 12.48
CA THR A 179 -0.58 -45.16 11.46
C THR A 179 -0.07 -44.51 10.18
N ASP A 180 0.97 -45.11 9.61
CA ASP A 180 1.44 -44.73 8.29
C ASP A 180 0.29 -44.69 7.32
N ASP A 181 0.28 -43.64 6.56
CA ASP A 181 -0.56 -43.34 5.43
C ASP A 181 -1.87 -44.12 5.31
N ASP A 182 -2.93 -43.38 5.29
CA ASP A 182 -4.15 -43.81 4.67
C ASP A 182 -4.98 -44.86 5.42
N GLY A 183 -4.96 -44.85 6.71
CA GLY A 183 -6.02 -45.45 7.49
C GLY A 183 -7.41 -44.82 7.21
N SER A 184 -7.51 -44.12 6.12
CA SER A 184 -8.71 -43.64 5.47
C SER A 184 -9.07 -44.67 4.41
N TYR A 185 -10.18 -45.34 4.60
CA TYR A 185 -10.74 -46.22 3.58
C TYR A 185 -10.98 -45.41 2.31
N PRO A 186 -10.59 -45.92 1.12
CA PRO A 186 -11.04 -45.32 -0.12
C PRO A 186 -12.55 -45.25 -0.06
N TYR A 187 -13.12 -44.11 -0.46
CA TYR A 187 -14.54 -43.85 -0.41
C TYR A 187 -15.33 -45.00 -1.11
N GLN A 188 -15.82 -45.94 -0.32
CA GLN A 188 -16.92 -46.79 -0.66
C GLN A 188 -18.09 -46.37 0.23
N ALA A 189 -19.08 -45.77 -0.37
CA ALA A 189 -20.17 -45.09 0.29
C ALA A 189 -20.91 -46.02 1.26
N VAL A 190 -20.83 -45.70 2.55
CA VAL A 190 -21.73 -46.24 3.56
C VAL A 190 -22.39 -45.09 4.29
N PHE A 191 -23.33 -44.44 3.63
CA PHE A 191 -24.27 -43.56 4.32
C PHE A 191 -25.56 -44.31 4.56
N ARG A 192 -25.87 -44.64 5.80
CA ARG A 192 -27.20 -45.12 6.20
C ARG A 192 -28.20 -43.97 6.06
N LYS A 193 -29.31 -44.23 5.33
CA LYS A 193 -30.44 -43.32 5.17
C LYS A 193 -31.03 -43.02 6.55
N LYS A 194 -30.92 -41.79 7.03
CA LYS A 194 -31.64 -41.31 8.21
C LYS A 194 -32.89 -40.59 7.77
N GLU A 195 -34.04 -41.03 8.30
CA GLU A 195 -35.35 -40.41 8.07
C GLU A 195 -35.41 -39.09 8.89
N GLY A 196 -35.83 -38.03 8.24
CA GLY A 196 -35.99 -36.70 8.82
C GLY A 196 -35.98 -35.58 7.76
N GLY A 197 -36.65 -34.46 8.03
CA GLY A 197 -36.73 -33.33 7.12
C GLY A 197 -35.33 -32.70 6.85
N TRP A 198 -35.20 -31.97 5.73
CA TRP A 198 -33.91 -31.39 5.30
C TRP A 198 -33.27 -30.50 6.38
N TYR A 199 -34.07 -29.77 7.15
CA TYR A 199 -33.62 -28.86 8.22
C TYR A 199 -33.06 -29.65 9.42
N SER A 200 -33.75 -30.71 9.88
CA SER A 200 -33.27 -31.57 10.97
C SER A 200 -32.00 -32.35 10.59
N ARG A 201 -31.87 -32.71 9.29
CA ARG A 201 -30.64 -33.34 8.76
C ARG A 201 -29.47 -32.39 8.71
N PHE A 202 -29.70 -31.11 8.41
CA PHE A 202 -28.65 -30.11 8.34
C PHE A 202 -28.02 -29.76 9.71
N PHE A 203 -28.85 -29.83 10.76
CA PHE A 203 -28.44 -29.44 12.12
C PHE A 203 -28.25 -30.62 13.10
N ALA A 204 -28.52 -31.85 12.71
CA ALA A 204 -28.37 -33.00 13.61
C ALA A 204 -26.90 -33.19 14.05
N LYS A 205 -26.69 -33.27 15.36
CA LYS A 205 -25.41 -33.57 16.03
C LYS A 205 -25.07 -35.07 15.92
N THR A 206 -24.90 -35.61 14.73
CA THR A 206 -24.48 -37.01 14.55
C THR A 206 -22.98 -37.07 14.33
N GLN A 207 -22.32 -38.15 14.77
CA GLN A 207 -20.91 -38.48 14.48
C GLN A 207 -20.56 -38.15 13.04
N GLN A 208 -20.02 -36.99 12.81
CA GLN A 208 -19.84 -36.42 11.48
C GLN A 208 -18.51 -36.92 10.92
N ARG A 209 -18.58 -37.87 9.99
CA ARG A 209 -17.44 -38.26 9.18
C ARG A 209 -17.27 -37.26 8.05
N TYR A 210 -16.03 -36.84 7.79
CA TYR A 210 -15.72 -35.85 6.79
C TYR A 210 -15.03 -36.47 5.58
N LEU A 211 -15.45 -36.05 4.39
CA LEU A 211 -14.74 -36.29 3.14
C LEU A 211 -13.72 -35.19 2.94
N TYR A 212 -12.45 -35.54 2.80
CA TYR A 212 -11.35 -34.56 2.70
C TYR A 212 -10.34 -34.92 1.61
N PHE A 213 -9.67 -33.92 1.05
CA PHE A 213 -8.56 -34.13 0.12
C PHE A 213 -7.32 -34.65 0.85
N GLY A 214 -6.90 -35.86 0.52
CA GLY A 214 -5.74 -36.50 1.05
C GLY A 214 -4.50 -36.46 0.10
N ARG A 215 -3.75 -37.56 0.00
CA ARG A 215 -2.59 -37.68 -0.87
C ARG A 215 -3.01 -37.63 -2.35
N GLY A 216 -2.29 -36.86 -3.17
CA GLY A 216 -2.58 -36.71 -4.60
C GLY A 216 -3.96 -36.11 -4.92
N PHE A 217 -4.55 -35.31 -4.01
CA PHE A 217 -5.91 -34.77 -4.13
C PHE A 217 -7.03 -35.82 -4.22
N LYS A 218 -6.75 -37.08 -3.89
CA LYS A 218 -7.80 -38.10 -3.75
C LYS A 218 -8.67 -37.79 -2.54
N ILE A 219 -9.97 -38.13 -2.64
CA ILE A 219 -10.95 -37.93 -1.56
C ILE A 219 -10.91 -39.13 -0.63
N TYR A 220 -10.78 -38.85 0.66
CA TYR A 220 -10.75 -39.84 1.74
C TYR A 220 -11.85 -39.55 2.76
N LEU A 221 -12.37 -40.62 3.40
CA LEU A 221 -13.31 -40.51 4.49
C LEU A 221 -12.55 -40.50 5.84
N SER A 222 -12.87 -39.55 6.74
CA SER A 222 -12.27 -39.48 8.06
C SER A 222 -12.64 -40.67 8.94
N ARG A 223 -11.70 -41.08 9.82
CA ARG A 223 -12.00 -42.14 10.81
C ARG A 223 -12.89 -41.59 11.92
N PRO A 224 -13.68 -42.47 12.59
CA PRO A 224 -14.38 -42.11 13.82
C PRO A 224 -13.39 -41.87 14.94
N ILE A 225 -13.65 -40.85 15.78
CA ILE A 225 -12.76 -40.39 16.84
C ILE A 225 -13.32 -40.60 18.26
N ASP A 226 -14.50 -41.21 18.35
CA ASP A 226 -15.25 -41.32 19.61
C ASP A 226 -14.55 -42.12 20.70
N HIS A 227 -13.56 -42.92 20.35
CA HIS A 227 -12.79 -43.78 21.25
C HIS A 227 -11.51 -43.12 21.77
N ILE A 228 -11.28 -41.83 21.50
CA ILE A 228 -10.03 -41.18 21.78
C ILE A 228 -10.19 -40.14 22.87
N ASP A 229 -9.24 -40.17 23.83
CA ASP A 229 -9.21 -39.27 24.95
C ASP A 229 -9.03 -37.81 24.50
N ASP A 230 -9.92 -36.92 24.96
CA ASP A 230 -9.90 -35.50 24.69
C ASP A 230 -8.59 -34.84 25.12
N THR A 231 -7.90 -35.36 26.10
CA THR A 231 -6.60 -34.84 26.57
C THR A 231 -5.52 -34.96 25.51
N ILE A 232 -5.53 -36.04 24.71
CA ILE A 232 -4.60 -36.26 23.61
C ILE A 232 -4.88 -35.26 22.49
N VAL A 233 -6.16 -35.11 22.13
CA VAL A 233 -6.59 -34.13 21.12
C VAL A 233 -6.15 -32.72 21.51
N GLN A 234 -6.37 -32.33 22.77
CA GLN A 234 -5.98 -31.00 23.27
C GLN A 234 -4.45 -30.79 23.26
N LYS A 235 -3.65 -31.78 23.62
CA LYS A 235 -2.18 -31.71 23.56
C LYS A 235 -1.68 -31.45 22.14
N VAL A 236 -2.18 -32.20 21.15
CA VAL A 236 -1.79 -32.03 19.74
C VAL A 236 -2.17 -30.65 19.22
N LEU A 237 -3.40 -30.22 19.47
CA LEU A 237 -3.90 -28.91 19.04
C LEU A 237 -3.13 -27.74 19.70
N THR A 238 -2.81 -27.84 20.99
CA THR A 238 -2.05 -26.80 21.70
C THR A 238 -0.64 -26.67 21.13
N ARG A 239 -0.01 -27.77 20.82
CA ARG A 239 1.33 -27.79 20.24
C ARG A 239 1.37 -27.19 18.84
N ASN A 240 0.42 -27.59 17.99
CA ASN A 240 0.31 -27.00 16.65
C ASN A 240 0.09 -25.49 16.72
N ARG A 241 -0.66 -25.02 17.72
CA ARG A 241 -0.88 -23.59 17.98
C ARG A 241 0.43 -22.85 18.31
N ILE A 242 1.26 -23.42 19.18
CA ILE A 242 2.58 -22.81 19.51
C ILE A 242 3.45 -22.71 18.26
N ASN A 243 3.52 -23.78 17.47
CA ASN A 243 4.32 -23.78 16.23
C ASN A 243 3.84 -22.75 15.21
N THR A 244 2.51 -22.57 15.04
CA THR A 244 1.97 -21.54 14.15
C THR A 244 2.28 -20.14 14.66
N THR A 245 2.16 -19.88 15.96
CA THR A 245 2.53 -18.59 16.57
C THR A 245 4.01 -18.28 16.37
N LEU A 246 4.89 -19.25 16.58
CA LEU A 246 6.34 -19.07 16.35
C LEU A 246 6.64 -18.74 14.88
N PHE A 247 6.00 -19.41 13.93
CA PHE A 247 6.13 -19.11 12.51
C PHE A 247 5.71 -17.67 12.20
N GLU A 248 4.55 -17.24 12.71
CA GLU A 248 4.01 -15.90 12.52
C GLU A 248 4.95 -14.84 13.12
N LEU A 249 5.44 -15.04 14.35
CA LEU A 249 6.39 -14.14 15.01
C LEU A 249 7.73 -14.05 14.26
N LEU A 250 8.25 -15.18 13.78
CA LEU A 250 9.50 -15.22 13.03
C LEU A 250 9.37 -14.49 11.69
N THR A 251 8.22 -14.64 11.02
CA THR A 251 7.90 -13.92 9.79
C THR A 251 7.80 -12.41 10.06
N LEU A 252 7.10 -11.99 11.13
CA LEU A 252 7.03 -10.59 11.55
C LEU A 252 8.41 -10.00 11.80
N LEU A 253 9.26 -10.68 12.56
CA LEU A 253 10.63 -10.23 12.87
C LEU A 253 11.49 -10.10 11.60
N LEU A 254 11.35 -11.03 10.68
CA LEU A 254 12.09 -10.99 9.40
C LEU A 254 11.68 -9.77 8.56
N PHE A 255 10.40 -9.45 8.47
CA PHE A 255 9.93 -8.27 7.74
C PHE A 255 10.36 -6.96 8.42
N VAL A 256 10.25 -6.88 9.75
CA VAL A 256 10.77 -5.72 10.50
C VAL A 256 12.27 -5.59 10.29
N GLY A 257 13.02 -6.70 10.29
CA GLY A 257 14.45 -6.71 10.00
C GLY A 257 14.80 -6.19 8.60
N LEU A 258 14.03 -6.56 7.57
CA LEU A 258 14.23 -6.05 6.21
C LEU A 258 14.01 -4.54 6.12
N SER A 259 13.14 -3.96 6.96
CA SER A 259 12.91 -2.52 6.99
C SER A 259 14.10 -1.69 7.47
N LEU A 260 15.08 -2.33 8.10
CA LEU A 260 16.31 -1.68 8.57
C LEU A 260 17.33 -1.42 7.46
N PHE A 261 17.09 -1.93 6.25
CA PHE A 261 17.97 -1.78 5.08
C PHE A 261 17.31 -0.99 3.95
N PRO A 262 16.96 0.30 4.16
CA PRO A 262 16.16 1.09 3.21
C PRO A 262 16.92 1.50 1.94
N ASP A 263 18.28 1.49 1.99
CA ASP A 263 19.10 2.09 0.93
C ASP A 263 19.48 1.12 -0.19
N TYR A 264 19.04 -0.12 -0.09
CA TYR A 264 19.31 -1.13 -1.11
C TYR A 264 18.07 -1.35 -1.98
N GLY A 265 18.06 -0.82 -3.20
CA GLY A 265 16.93 -0.95 -4.14
C GLY A 265 16.48 -2.40 -4.42
N ILE A 266 17.36 -3.39 -4.18
CA ILE A 266 17.00 -4.82 -4.27
C ILE A 266 15.95 -5.21 -3.21
N PHE A 267 15.92 -4.52 -2.06
CA PHE A 267 14.94 -4.78 -1.00
C PHE A 267 13.64 -3.96 -1.12
N GLU A 268 13.51 -3.17 -2.19
CA GLU A 268 12.29 -2.42 -2.49
C GLU A 268 11.34 -3.27 -3.35
N PRO A 269 10.44 -4.05 -2.74
CA PRO A 269 9.54 -4.91 -3.51
C PRO A 269 8.52 -4.07 -4.29
N PRO A 270 7.85 -4.65 -5.31
CA PRO A 270 6.74 -4.00 -5.99
C PRO A 270 5.73 -3.40 -5.01
N ALA A 271 5.20 -2.22 -5.30
CA ALA A 271 4.26 -1.52 -4.42
C ALA A 271 3.06 -2.39 -4.03
N ALA A 272 2.51 -3.15 -4.98
CA ALA A 272 1.46 -4.12 -4.70
C ALA A 272 1.89 -5.20 -3.69
N MET A 273 3.13 -5.70 -3.80
CA MET A 273 3.66 -6.65 -2.82
C MET A 273 3.78 -6.02 -1.44
N SER A 274 4.21 -4.76 -1.33
CA SER A 274 4.25 -4.02 -0.05
C SER A 274 2.87 -3.94 0.60
N VAL A 275 1.81 -3.68 -0.19
CA VAL A 275 0.41 -3.71 0.30
C VAL A 275 0.02 -5.10 0.80
N VAL A 276 0.34 -6.16 0.03
CA VAL A 276 0.06 -7.55 0.45
C VAL A 276 0.80 -7.87 1.74
N LEU A 277 2.08 -7.50 1.84
CA LEU A 277 2.89 -7.72 3.04
C LEU A 277 2.31 -7.00 4.25
N LEU A 278 1.94 -5.73 4.11
CA LEU A 278 1.31 -4.96 5.18
C LEU A 278 0.06 -5.66 5.73
N ILE A 279 -0.85 -6.05 4.85
CA ILE A 279 -2.08 -6.74 5.26
C ILE A 279 -1.75 -8.09 5.90
N THR A 280 -0.75 -8.79 5.36
CA THR A 280 -0.27 -10.06 5.93
C THR A 280 0.29 -9.87 7.33
N LEU A 281 1.10 -8.83 7.56
CA LEU A 281 1.68 -8.51 8.86
C LEU A 281 0.61 -8.15 9.89
N ILE A 282 -0.32 -7.27 9.53
CA ILE A 282 -1.46 -6.91 10.39
C ILE A 282 -2.28 -8.15 10.74
N PHE A 283 -2.52 -9.00 9.76
CA PHE A 283 -3.28 -10.23 9.94
C PHE A 283 -2.55 -11.25 10.82
N MET A 284 -1.23 -11.42 10.65
CA MET A 284 -0.41 -12.27 11.50
C MET A 284 -0.36 -11.76 12.96
N LEU A 285 -0.18 -10.45 13.14
CA LEU A 285 -0.20 -9.83 14.47
C LEU A 285 -1.55 -10.08 15.15
N TYR A 286 -2.65 -9.83 14.44
CA TYR A 286 -3.99 -10.15 14.94
C TYR A 286 -4.14 -11.63 15.26
N SER A 287 -3.61 -12.53 14.43
CA SER A 287 -3.63 -13.98 14.64
C SER A 287 -2.92 -14.38 15.93
N VAL A 288 -1.72 -13.86 16.16
CA VAL A 288 -0.95 -14.10 17.40
C VAL A 288 -1.75 -13.66 18.62
N VAL A 289 -2.21 -12.41 18.63
CA VAL A 289 -2.99 -11.86 19.75
C VAL A 289 -4.27 -12.67 19.98
N GLN A 290 -5.04 -12.96 18.93
CA GLN A 290 -6.27 -13.75 19.03
C GLN A 290 -6.01 -15.17 19.53
N THR A 291 -4.89 -15.77 19.18
CA THR A 291 -4.54 -17.14 19.57
C THR A 291 -4.30 -17.24 21.08
N TRP A 292 -3.67 -16.23 21.69
CA TRP A 292 -3.34 -16.21 23.10
C TRP A 292 -4.42 -15.59 23.98
N PHE A 293 -4.97 -14.44 23.59
CA PHE A 293 -5.95 -13.67 24.37
C PHE A 293 -7.41 -14.04 24.08
N ARG A 294 -7.68 -14.74 22.99
CA ARG A 294 -9.02 -15.25 22.61
C ARG A 294 -10.10 -14.17 22.67
N ARG A 295 -11.08 -14.32 23.63
CA ARG A 295 -12.19 -13.38 23.81
C ARG A 295 -11.76 -12.00 24.36
N TRP A 296 -10.57 -11.90 24.95
CA TRP A 296 -10.02 -10.64 25.45
C TRP A 296 -9.36 -9.79 24.34
N THR A 297 -9.16 -10.34 23.16
CA THR A 297 -8.51 -9.67 22.03
C THR A 297 -9.13 -8.31 21.70
N PRO A 298 -10.48 -8.14 21.55
CA PRO A 298 -11.06 -6.84 21.26
C PRO A 298 -10.78 -5.81 22.36
N ILE A 299 -10.88 -6.25 23.61
CA ILE A 299 -10.60 -5.38 24.78
C ILE A 299 -9.15 -4.94 24.78
N LEU A 300 -8.22 -5.87 24.53
CA LEU A 300 -6.80 -5.55 24.42
C LEU A 300 -6.51 -4.51 23.34
N PHE A 301 -7.12 -4.66 22.14
CA PHE A 301 -6.97 -3.66 21.07
C PHE A 301 -7.53 -2.31 21.48
N ILE A 302 -8.70 -2.25 22.13
CA ILE A 302 -9.26 -0.99 22.63
C ILE A 302 -8.31 -0.34 23.64
N VAL A 303 -7.81 -1.11 24.59
CA VAL A 303 -6.88 -0.60 25.61
C VAL A 303 -5.58 -0.09 24.97
N VAL A 304 -5.00 -0.84 24.03
CA VAL A 304 -3.77 -0.43 23.33
C VAL A 304 -4.01 0.85 22.52
N ILE A 305 -5.10 0.93 21.76
CA ILE A 305 -5.44 2.12 20.97
C ILE A 305 -5.65 3.32 21.91
N SER A 306 -6.45 3.16 22.98
CA SER A 306 -6.70 4.24 23.95
C SER A 306 -5.42 4.68 24.67
N LEU A 307 -4.52 3.74 24.98
CA LEU A 307 -3.22 4.05 25.56
C LEU A 307 -2.33 4.82 24.58
N MET A 308 -2.29 4.40 23.32
CA MET A 308 -1.54 5.11 22.26
C MET A 308 -2.08 6.51 22.05
N ASP A 309 -3.41 6.67 22.02
CA ASP A 309 -4.08 7.97 21.91
C ASP A 309 -3.74 8.87 23.10
N TYR A 310 -3.85 8.34 24.33
CA TYR A 310 -3.47 9.06 25.55
C TYR A 310 -2.00 9.48 25.55
N LEU A 311 -1.09 8.58 25.18
CA LEU A 311 0.34 8.89 25.11
C LEU A 311 0.65 9.91 23.99
N SER A 312 -0.02 9.81 22.85
CA SER A 312 0.13 10.76 21.75
C SER A 312 -0.35 12.17 22.10
N THR A 313 -1.45 12.26 22.87
CA THR A 313 -2.07 13.54 23.24
C THR A 313 -1.36 14.22 24.43
N ASN A 314 -0.97 13.42 25.43
CA ASN A 314 -0.47 13.96 26.71
C ASN A 314 1.05 13.88 26.86
N THR A 315 1.74 13.19 25.96
CA THR A 315 3.20 13.05 26.00
C THR A 315 3.80 13.27 24.63
N ASN A 316 5.07 13.66 24.57
CA ASN A 316 5.79 13.76 23.28
C ASN A 316 6.30 12.40 22.77
N TYR A 317 5.92 11.28 23.38
CA TYR A 317 6.49 9.96 23.07
C TYR A 317 6.13 9.46 21.68
N PHE A 318 4.92 9.80 21.17
CA PHE A 318 4.46 9.46 19.83
C PHE A 318 4.17 10.69 18.97
N SER A 319 4.49 11.90 19.45
CA SER A 319 4.38 13.11 18.66
C SER A 319 5.54 13.15 17.65
N TYR A 320 5.25 12.78 16.43
CA TYR A 320 6.18 12.94 15.33
C TYR A 320 6.25 14.42 14.95
N LYS A 321 7.39 15.05 15.23
CA LYS A 321 7.65 16.42 14.80
C LYS A 321 7.93 16.39 13.31
N ASN A 322 6.91 16.63 12.50
CA ASN A 322 7.08 16.83 11.07
C ASN A 322 7.48 18.29 10.83
N TYR A 323 8.77 18.53 10.78
CA TYR A 323 9.30 19.84 10.42
C TYR A 323 9.29 20.03 8.90
N ALA A 324 8.99 21.23 8.43
CA ALA A 324 9.26 21.61 7.05
C ALA A 324 10.70 22.13 6.92
N TYR A 325 11.33 21.85 5.80
CA TYR A 325 12.71 22.31 5.57
C TYR A 325 12.79 23.84 5.52
N GLY A 326 13.82 24.39 6.14
CA GLY A 326 14.13 25.82 6.09
C GLY A 326 13.29 26.73 7.00
N LEU A 327 12.39 26.15 7.81
CA LEU A 327 11.65 26.91 8.82
C LEU A 327 12.35 26.83 10.19
N ASP A 328 12.30 27.93 10.94
CA ASP A 328 12.82 28.03 12.29
C ASP A 328 11.73 27.61 13.29
N TYR A 329 11.98 26.50 14.01
CA TYR A 329 11.04 25.93 14.99
C TYR A 329 11.39 26.27 16.45
N ASP A 330 12.36 27.16 16.69
CA ASP A 330 12.70 27.58 18.04
C ASP A 330 11.52 28.30 18.69
N SER A 331 11.23 27.91 19.92
CA SER A 331 9.98 28.29 20.62
C SER A 331 9.76 29.80 20.76
N ASN A 332 10.85 30.57 20.80
CA ASN A 332 10.78 32.01 21.03
C ASN A 332 10.44 32.86 19.78
N LYS A 333 10.38 32.22 18.61
CA LYS A 333 10.11 32.89 17.32
C LYS A 333 8.85 32.41 16.62
N LYS A 334 8.06 31.51 17.23
CA LYS A 334 6.84 30.99 16.60
C LYS A 334 5.80 32.09 16.55
N PRO A 335 5.32 32.48 15.35
CA PRO A 335 4.20 33.39 15.24
C PRO A 335 2.93 32.73 15.79
N GLU A 336 2.07 33.55 16.38
CA GLU A 336 0.75 33.07 16.78
C GLU A 336 -0.09 32.77 15.54
N TYR A 337 -0.59 31.55 15.44
CA TYR A 337 -1.49 31.12 14.37
C TYR A 337 -2.94 31.26 14.85
N SER A 338 -3.48 32.49 14.76
CA SER A 338 -4.87 32.80 15.06
C SER A 338 -5.44 33.70 13.96
N ILE A 339 -6.77 33.67 13.78
CA ILE A 339 -7.45 34.54 12.81
C ILE A 339 -7.09 36.00 13.08
N LYS A 340 -7.07 36.41 14.35
CA LYS A 340 -6.73 37.77 14.75
C LYS A 340 -5.30 38.16 14.35
N SER A 341 -4.33 37.27 14.57
CA SER A 341 -2.93 37.50 14.20
C SER A 341 -2.76 37.61 12.68
N ILE A 342 -3.47 36.78 11.92
CA ILE A 342 -3.48 36.81 10.46
C ILE A 342 -4.09 38.14 9.98
N GLU A 343 -5.24 38.55 10.49
CA GLU A 343 -5.89 39.81 10.12
C GLU A 343 -5.02 41.03 10.47
N GLU A 344 -4.32 41.02 11.62
CA GLU A 344 -3.40 42.10 12.01
C GLU A 344 -2.21 42.18 11.07
N ASN A 345 -1.63 41.05 10.67
CA ASN A 345 -0.53 41.01 9.72
C ASN A 345 -0.95 41.47 8.32
N VAL A 346 -2.12 41.01 7.87
CA VAL A 346 -2.73 41.45 6.62
C VAL A 346 -2.97 42.96 6.63
N LYS A 347 -3.50 43.53 7.71
CA LYS A 347 -3.70 44.99 7.85
C LYS A 347 -2.40 45.80 7.87
N LYS A 348 -1.30 45.22 8.36
CA LYS A 348 0.01 45.88 8.39
C LYS A 348 0.64 45.98 7.00
N GLU A 349 0.53 44.95 6.17
CA GLU A 349 1.23 44.82 4.90
C GLU A 349 0.34 44.96 3.65
N SER A 350 -0.98 44.92 3.81
CA SER A 350 -1.88 44.77 2.68
C SER A 350 -2.37 46.06 2.05
N TYR A 351 -2.77 45.96 0.80
CA TYR A 351 -3.60 46.88 0.00
C TYR A 351 -3.06 48.24 -0.35
N LYS A 352 -1.86 48.58 0.09
CA LYS A 352 -1.24 49.77 -0.45
C LYS A 352 -0.43 49.39 -1.66
N GLU A 353 -0.64 50.06 -2.78
CA GLU A 353 0.27 50.02 -3.94
C GLU A 353 1.72 50.29 -3.56
N SER A 354 1.90 50.81 -2.37
CA SER A 354 3.21 51.05 -1.70
C SER A 354 3.73 49.87 -0.88
N SER A 355 3.02 48.72 -0.79
CA SER A 355 3.53 47.55 -0.07
C SER A 355 4.76 46.99 -0.78
N VAL A 356 5.74 46.56 -0.01
CA VAL A 356 7.02 46.03 -0.56
C VAL A 356 6.74 44.80 -1.43
N SER A 357 5.81 43.94 -1.03
CA SER A 357 5.46 42.72 -1.79
C SER A 357 4.82 43.05 -3.13
N TYR A 358 3.93 44.06 -3.18
CA TYR A 358 3.28 44.47 -4.42
C TYR A 358 4.29 45.12 -5.39
N GLN A 359 5.14 46.00 -4.90
CA GLN A 359 6.19 46.63 -5.71
C GLN A 359 7.20 45.62 -6.25
N ASN A 360 7.60 44.65 -5.45
CA ASN A 360 8.44 43.54 -5.91
C ASN A 360 7.76 42.73 -7.04
N TYR A 361 6.47 42.51 -6.93
CA TYR A 361 5.74 41.79 -7.98
C TYR A 361 5.63 42.60 -9.28
N ILE A 362 5.42 43.91 -9.20
CA ILE A 362 5.44 44.80 -10.38
C ILE A 362 6.84 44.77 -11.04
N GLU A 363 7.91 44.90 -10.26
CA GLU A 363 9.30 44.81 -10.76
C GLU A 363 9.51 43.45 -11.50
N LEU A 364 9.03 42.38 -10.90
CA LEU A 364 9.11 41.04 -11.52
C LEU A 364 8.35 40.96 -12.85
N LEU A 365 7.16 41.53 -12.93
CA LEU A 365 6.38 41.63 -14.17
C LEU A 365 7.08 42.45 -15.24
N GLU A 366 7.70 43.58 -14.86
CA GLU A 366 8.45 44.42 -15.78
C GLU A 366 9.69 43.70 -16.32
N ASN A 367 10.45 43.04 -15.45
CA ASN A 367 11.61 42.23 -15.83
C ASN A 367 11.22 41.09 -16.78
N TRP A 368 10.13 40.37 -16.46
CA TRP A 368 9.58 39.35 -17.36
C TRP A 368 9.19 39.93 -18.71
N LYS A 369 8.49 41.08 -18.76
CA LYS A 369 8.11 41.77 -19.98
C LYS A 369 9.34 42.14 -20.80
N GLN A 370 10.35 42.75 -20.21
CA GLN A 370 11.61 43.11 -20.88
C GLN A 370 12.29 41.90 -21.50
N LYS A 371 12.32 40.75 -20.75
CA LYS A 371 12.92 39.52 -21.25
C LYS A 371 12.18 38.92 -22.47
N THR A 372 10.87 39.09 -22.57
CA THR A 372 10.13 38.61 -23.74
C THR A 372 10.57 39.32 -25.04
N GLY A 373 11.05 40.57 -24.95
CA GLY A 373 11.41 41.39 -26.06
C GLY A 373 10.22 41.90 -26.87
N GLU A 374 9.00 41.69 -26.37
CA GLU A 374 7.75 42.10 -27.06
C GLU A 374 7.15 43.32 -26.33
N GLU A 375 6.65 44.29 -27.12
CA GLU A 375 6.00 45.47 -26.54
C GLU A 375 4.73 45.11 -25.75
N LYS A 376 3.95 44.11 -26.25
CA LYS A 376 2.74 43.59 -25.65
C LYS A 376 2.78 42.05 -25.60
N PRO A 377 3.60 41.47 -24.69
CA PRO A 377 3.71 40.03 -24.61
C PRO A 377 2.40 39.41 -24.14
N LYS A 378 2.13 38.16 -24.59
CA LYS A 378 1.02 37.38 -24.08
C LYS A 378 1.39 36.84 -22.71
N LEU A 379 0.66 37.29 -21.69
CA LEU A 379 0.82 36.75 -20.32
C LEU A 379 0.20 35.36 -20.27
N ILE A 380 1.02 34.34 -19.99
CA ILE A 380 0.58 32.94 -19.88
C ILE A 380 0.76 32.50 -18.43
N ILE A 381 -0.30 32.00 -17.85
CA ILE A 381 -0.32 31.36 -16.52
C ILE A 381 -0.59 29.87 -16.73
N ILE A 382 0.27 29.02 -16.21
CA ILE A 382 0.09 27.57 -16.24
C ILE A 382 -0.48 27.13 -14.90
N ASN A 383 -1.71 26.64 -14.94
CA ASN A 383 -2.36 26.04 -13.77
C ASN A 383 -2.45 24.52 -13.96
N SER A 384 -1.64 23.78 -13.23
CA SER A 384 -1.49 22.33 -13.38
C SER A 384 -2.41 21.58 -12.40
N SER A 385 -3.22 20.66 -12.93
CA SER A 385 -4.13 19.84 -12.13
C SER A 385 -3.40 18.69 -11.40
N GLY A 386 -3.86 18.34 -10.22
CA GLY A 386 -3.43 17.16 -9.51
C GLY A 386 -3.79 15.85 -10.23
N GLY A 387 -3.17 14.73 -9.84
CA GLY A 387 -3.41 13.41 -10.44
C GLY A 387 -2.23 12.45 -10.26
N GLY A 388 -1.41 12.67 -9.24
CA GLY A 388 -0.25 11.83 -8.93
C GLY A 388 0.81 11.83 -10.04
N LEU A 389 1.53 10.74 -10.19
CA LEU A 389 2.64 10.60 -11.13
C LEU A 389 2.21 10.73 -12.61
N ARG A 390 1.00 10.28 -12.93
CA ARG A 390 0.44 10.44 -14.29
C ARG A 390 0.28 11.90 -14.65
N SER A 391 -0.19 12.73 -13.71
CA SER A 391 -0.31 14.18 -13.93
C SER A 391 1.05 14.85 -14.04
N ALA A 392 2.07 14.40 -13.28
CA ALA A 392 3.42 14.91 -13.41
C ALA A 392 3.98 14.69 -14.81
N LEU A 393 3.92 13.45 -15.30
CA LEU A 393 4.39 13.11 -16.64
C LEU A 393 3.57 13.79 -17.74
N TRP A 394 2.24 13.87 -17.56
CA TRP A 394 1.36 14.55 -18.52
C TRP A 394 1.66 16.04 -18.61
N SER A 395 1.71 16.76 -17.48
CA SER A 395 1.99 18.20 -17.45
C SER A 395 3.34 18.52 -18.05
N PHE A 396 4.37 17.73 -17.69
CA PHE A 396 5.70 17.85 -18.27
C PHE A 396 5.67 17.65 -19.80
N GLY A 397 5.09 16.55 -20.27
CA GLY A 397 5.03 16.20 -21.69
C GLY A 397 4.25 17.21 -22.51
N VAL A 398 3.13 17.72 -21.99
CA VAL A 398 2.34 18.77 -22.63
C VAL A 398 3.16 20.06 -22.77
N LEU A 399 3.80 20.53 -21.70
CA LEU A 399 4.64 21.72 -21.72
C LEU A 399 5.80 21.59 -22.72
N GLN A 400 6.49 20.44 -22.69
CA GLN A 400 7.59 20.13 -23.60
C GLN A 400 7.13 20.16 -25.07
N LYS A 401 6.01 19.53 -25.38
CA LYS A 401 5.46 19.45 -26.76
C LYS A 401 4.92 20.78 -27.23
N LEU A 402 4.20 21.51 -26.40
CA LEU A 402 3.68 22.82 -26.75
C LEU A 402 4.82 23.82 -26.98
N ASP A 403 5.83 23.85 -26.10
CA ASP A 403 6.96 24.77 -26.29
C ASP A 403 7.76 24.44 -27.57
N GLN A 404 7.93 23.13 -27.86
CA GLN A 404 8.53 22.69 -29.12
C GLN A 404 7.71 23.12 -30.35
N ALA A 405 6.38 22.97 -30.30
CA ALA A 405 5.49 23.36 -31.39
C ALA A 405 5.48 24.88 -31.61
N PHE A 406 5.66 25.67 -30.56
CA PHE A 406 5.79 27.13 -30.63
C PHE A 406 7.26 27.62 -30.82
N ASN A 407 8.18 26.72 -31.17
CA ASN A 407 9.60 27.04 -31.37
C ASN A 407 10.25 27.78 -30.17
N GLY A 408 9.93 27.36 -28.97
CA GLY A 408 10.45 27.91 -27.74
C GLY A 408 9.83 29.25 -27.27
N LYS A 409 8.76 29.71 -27.96
CA LYS A 409 8.06 30.95 -27.58
C LYS A 409 7.16 30.79 -26.36
N LEU A 410 6.64 29.57 -26.13
CA LEU A 410 5.76 29.33 -24.97
C LEU A 410 6.46 29.65 -23.66
N LYS A 411 7.62 29.05 -23.42
CA LYS A 411 8.39 29.25 -22.16
C LYS A 411 8.77 30.70 -21.89
N LYS A 412 8.96 31.50 -22.95
CA LYS A 412 9.26 32.95 -22.83
C LYS A 412 8.06 33.76 -22.35
N ASN A 413 6.85 33.35 -22.74
CA ASN A 413 5.60 34.03 -22.40
C ASN A 413 4.93 33.52 -21.12
N ILE A 414 5.41 32.41 -20.55
CA ILE A 414 4.92 31.96 -19.25
C ILE A 414 5.46 32.89 -18.17
N HIS A 415 4.56 33.47 -17.39
CA HIS A 415 4.88 34.31 -16.26
C HIS A 415 4.78 33.55 -14.93
N LEU A 416 3.79 32.64 -14.80
CA LEU A 416 3.47 31.98 -13.54
C LEU A 416 3.17 30.51 -13.75
N TYR A 417 3.73 29.67 -12.87
CA TYR A 417 3.30 28.29 -12.63
C TYR A 417 2.56 28.20 -11.29
N THR A 418 1.38 27.62 -11.31
CA THR A 418 0.62 27.29 -10.12
C THR A 418 -0.15 25.98 -10.33
N GLY A 419 -0.74 25.42 -9.28
CA GLY A 419 -1.51 24.21 -9.40
C GLY A 419 -1.41 23.32 -8.17
N ALA A 420 -1.63 22.01 -8.38
CA ALA A 420 -1.71 21.04 -7.30
C ALA A 420 -0.97 19.74 -7.62
N SER A 421 -0.37 19.12 -6.58
CA SER A 421 0.14 17.75 -6.57
C SER A 421 1.10 17.44 -7.74
N GLY A 422 0.92 16.28 -8.39
CA GLY A 422 1.80 15.79 -9.46
C GLY A 422 1.96 16.76 -10.64
N GLY A 423 0.90 17.48 -11.03
CA GLY A 423 1.01 18.47 -12.11
C GLY A 423 2.04 19.55 -11.83
N MET A 424 2.15 19.99 -10.57
CA MET A 424 3.19 20.95 -10.16
C MET A 424 4.60 20.36 -10.22
N ILE A 425 4.76 19.07 -9.90
CA ILE A 425 6.04 18.37 -10.02
C ILE A 425 6.50 18.38 -11.47
N GLY A 426 5.61 18.01 -12.41
CA GLY A 426 5.92 18.04 -13.85
C GLY A 426 6.25 19.42 -14.38
N SER A 427 5.50 20.44 -13.95
CA SER A 427 5.74 21.85 -14.32
C SER A 427 7.04 22.37 -13.71
N GLY A 428 7.34 22.01 -12.46
CA GLY A 428 8.59 22.37 -11.79
C GLY A 428 9.81 21.76 -12.47
N TYR A 429 9.71 20.50 -12.89
CA TYR A 429 10.79 19.85 -13.63
C TYR A 429 11.01 20.49 -15.00
N PHE A 430 9.94 20.80 -15.73
CA PHE A 430 10.06 21.54 -17.00
C PHE A 430 10.74 22.91 -16.79
N ARG A 431 10.33 23.65 -15.77
CA ARG A 431 10.90 24.94 -15.39
C ARG A 431 12.39 24.84 -15.06
N GLU A 432 12.79 23.81 -14.30
CA GLU A 432 14.20 23.56 -13.98
C GLU A 432 15.04 23.30 -15.23
N LEU A 433 14.54 22.45 -16.13
CA LEU A 433 15.23 22.19 -17.40
C LEU A 433 15.37 23.45 -18.25
N CYS A 434 14.38 24.34 -18.24
CA CYS A 434 14.50 25.66 -18.91
C CYS A 434 15.65 26.49 -18.32
N LEU A 435 15.78 26.54 -16.99
CA LEU A 435 16.87 27.23 -16.32
C LEU A 435 18.24 26.65 -16.69
N ARG A 436 18.35 25.31 -16.68
CA ARG A 436 19.60 24.60 -17.05
C ARG A 436 20.00 24.84 -18.49
N ALA A 437 19.01 24.87 -19.40
CA ALA A 437 19.27 25.20 -20.80
C ALA A 437 19.75 26.64 -20.99
N GLU A 438 19.21 27.62 -20.24
CA GLU A 438 19.69 29.01 -20.27
C GLU A 438 21.11 29.17 -19.70
N LYS A 439 21.46 28.37 -18.69
CA LYS A 439 22.82 28.32 -18.16
C LYS A 439 23.81 27.57 -19.07
N GLY A 440 23.33 26.92 -20.13
CA GLY A 440 24.15 26.11 -21.02
C GLY A 440 24.56 24.75 -20.45
N GLU A 441 23.97 24.33 -19.33
CA GLU A 441 24.26 23.06 -18.68
C GLU A 441 23.66 21.85 -19.44
N ILE A 442 22.58 22.08 -20.19
CA ILE A 442 21.94 21.07 -21.04
C ILE A 442 21.75 21.62 -22.45
N LYS A 443 21.88 20.75 -23.46
CA LYS A 443 21.79 21.14 -24.89
C LYS A 443 20.34 21.38 -25.37
N SER A 444 19.39 20.65 -24.84
CA SER A 444 17.99 20.71 -25.25
C SER A 444 17.07 20.21 -24.16
N ILE A 445 15.95 20.91 -23.95
CA ILE A 445 14.88 20.51 -23.02
C ILE A 445 13.91 19.52 -23.66
N TYR A 446 14.06 19.19 -24.93
CA TYR A 446 13.08 18.38 -25.70
C TYR A 446 13.47 16.91 -25.81
N SER A 447 14.53 16.46 -25.11
CA SER A 447 14.90 15.05 -25.08
C SER A 447 13.80 14.21 -24.45
N LYS A 448 13.52 13.04 -25.06
CA LYS A 448 12.61 12.04 -24.49
C LYS A 448 13.12 11.49 -23.15
N GLU A 449 14.42 11.50 -22.97
CA GLU A 449 15.07 11.02 -21.74
C GLU A 449 14.51 11.66 -20.47
N TYR A 450 14.18 12.96 -20.50
CA TYR A 450 13.61 13.65 -19.35
C TYR A 450 12.23 13.14 -18.98
N ALA A 451 11.39 12.84 -19.98
CA ALA A 451 10.09 12.22 -19.74
C ALA A 451 10.24 10.79 -19.19
N GLU A 452 11.20 10.03 -19.70
CA GLU A 452 11.51 8.67 -19.23
C GLU A 452 12.04 8.70 -17.80
N LYS A 453 12.89 9.65 -17.45
CA LYS A 453 13.39 9.85 -16.07
C LYS A 453 12.28 10.21 -15.10
N LEU A 454 11.45 11.19 -15.44
CA LEU A 454 10.31 11.58 -14.60
C LEU A 454 9.27 10.47 -14.46
N GLY A 455 9.14 9.64 -15.52
CA GLY A 455 8.20 8.50 -15.57
C GLY A 455 8.67 7.25 -14.84
N LYS A 456 9.90 7.21 -14.30
CA LYS A 456 10.38 6.05 -13.50
C LYS A 456 9.53 5.85 -12.25
N ASP A 457 9.53 4.62 -11.74
CA ASP A 457 8.80 4.28 -10.53
C ASP A 457 9.16 5.19 -9.34
N MET A 458 8.15 5.59 -8.61
CA MET A 458 8.26 6.34 -7.35
C MET A 458 7.46 5.67 -6.22
N LEU A 459 6.67 4.65 -6.53
CA LEU A 459 5.70 4.07 -5.61
C LEU A 459 6.28 2.91 -4.80
N ASN A 460 7.26 2.18 -5.33
CA ASN A 460 7.83 1.02 -4.64
C ASN A 460 8.48 1.42 -3.32
N LYS A 461 9.38 2.40 -3.35
CA LYS A 461 10.07 2.91 -2.15
C LYS A 461 9.08 3.52 -1.16
N LEU A 462 8.12 4.30 -1.65
CA LEU A 462 7.08 4.91 -0.83
C LEU A 462 6.19 3.85 -0.16
N ALA A 463 5.68 2.88 -0.93
CA ALA A 463 4.81 1.82 -0.41
C ALA A 463 5.54 0.92 0.58
N PHE A 464 6.82 0.61 0.32
CA PHE A 464 7.65 -0.17 1.23
C PHE A 464 7.91 0.58 2.55
N SER A 465 8.28 1.87 2.47
CA SER A 465 8.44 2.72 3.65
C SER A 465 7.16 2.80 4.47
N ALA A 466 6.02 3.09 3.82
CA ALA A 466 4.73 3.14 4.50
C ALA A 466 4.36 1.83 5.18
N SER A 467 4.66 0.69 4.54
CA SER A 467 4.27 -0.63 5.03
C SER A 467 5.15 -1.17 6.15
N THR A 468 6.38 -0.68 6.28
CA THR A 468 7.36 -1.23 7.22
C THR A 468 7.76 -0.25 8.31
N ARG A 469 8.08 0.99 7.95
CA ARG A 469 8.59 2.01 8.90
C ARG A 469 7.48 2.85 9.50
N ASP A 470 6.63 3.44 8.68
CA ASP A 470 5.66 4.44 9.13
C ASP A 470 4.60 3.88 10.09
N LEU A 471 4.15 2.64 9.86
CA LEU A 471 3.07 2.03 10.62
C LEU A 471 3.53 1.31 11.88
N PHE A 472 4.77 0.83 11.91
CA PHE A 472 5.22 0.01 13.04
C PHE A 472 6.21 0.73 13.94
N LEU A 473 7.31 1.26 13.41
CA LEU A 473 8.38 1.85 14.23
C LEU A 473 9.12 2.93 13.41
N ARG A 474 8.86 4.19 13.72
CA ARG A 474 9.62 5.33 13.18
C ARG A 474 10.90 5.54 14.01
N ILE A 475 11.86 4.64 13.86
CA ILE A 475 13.10 4.66 14.63
C ILE A 475 14.19 5.48 13.94
N GLN A 476 14.12 5.58 12.59
CA GLN A 476 15.18 6.19 11.80
C GLN A 476 14.90 7.66 11.55
N ASN A 477 15.88 8.50 11.88
CA ASN A 477 15.90 9.92 11.57
C ASN A 477 17.12 10.24 10.70
N PHE A 478 17.03 11.33 9.95
CA PHE A 478 18.17 11.93 9.25
C PHE A 478 18.32 13.38 9.66
N LYS A 479 19.54 13.90 9.56
CA LYS A 479 19.82 15.30 9.86
C LYS A 479 19.83 16.12 8.57
N TYR A 480 19.18 17.29 8.62
CA TYR A 480 19.26 18.32 7.59
C TYR A 480 19.40 19.67 8.29
N HIS A 481 20.54 20.35 8.08
CA HIS A 481 20.95 21.49 8.88
C HIS A 481 20.89 21.20 10.40
N ASP A 482 20.23 22.06 11.17
CA ASP A 482 20.17 21.99 12.63
C ASP A 482 19.05 21.09 13.19
N TYR A 483 18.23 20.50 12.31
CA TYR A 483 17.06 19.70 12.70
C TYR A 483 17.19 18.24 12.33
N GLU A 484 16.53 17.40 13.13
CA GLU A 484 16.33 15.97 12.82
C GLU A 484 14.94 15.75 12.24
N TYR A 485 14.89 15.03 11.12
CA TYR A 485 13.68 14.69 10.37
C TYR A 485 13.44 13.20 10.37
N PRO A 486 12.18 12.75 10.39
CA PRO A 486 11.88 11.32 10.29
C PRO A 486 12.23 10.80 8.90
N ASN A 487 12.88 9.62 8.85
CA ASN A 487 13.10 8.90 7.59
C ASN A 487 11.85 8.09 7.26
N ASP A 488 10.80 8.76 6.81
CA ASP A 488 9.49 8.21 6.51
C ASP A 488 9.21 8.13 4.99
N ARG A 489 7.95 7.84 4.63
CA ARG A 489 7.52 7.80 3.23
C ARG A 489 7.68 9.13 2.50
N GLY A 490 7.63 10.27 3.20
CA GLY A 490 7.90 11.60 2.62
C GLY A 490 9.33 11.68 2.11
N ARG A 491 10.28 11.33 2.98
CA ARG A 491 11.70 11.25 2.60
C ARG A 491 11.95 10.23 1.49
N ALA A 492 11.28 9.08 1.54
CA ALA A 492 11.38 8.08 0.50
C ALA A 492 10.91 8.60 -0.87
N PHE A 493 9.85 9.42 -0.89
CA PHE A 493 9.34 10.07 -2.10
C PHE A 493 10.34 11.11 -2.63
N GLU A 494 10.85 12.00 -1.78
CA GLU A 494 11.83 13.02 -2.13
C GLU A 494 13.09 12.40 -2.76
N GLU A 495 13.68 11.44 -2.08
CA GLU A 495 14.88 10.73 -2.53
C GLU A 495 14.68 10.04 -3.88
N GLN A 496 13.52 9.42 -4.07
CA GLN A 496 13.22 8.75 -5.34
C GLN A 496 13.03 9.76 -6.47
N LEU A 497 12.37 10.90 -6.22
CA LEU A 497 12.22 11.98 -7.19
C LEU A 497 13.58 12.56 -7.58
N HIS A 498 14.44 12.85 -6.60
CA HIS A 498 15.80 13.33 -6.82
C HIS A 498 16.62 12.34 -7.66
N SER A 499 16.61 11.07 -7.28
CA SER A 499 17.30 10.01 -8.03
C SER A 499 16.79 9.88 -9.46
N ASN A 500 15.48 9.91 -9.65
CA ASN A 500 14.87 9.80 -10.99
C ASN A 500 15.22 11.00 -11.89
N THR A 501 15.36 12.19 -11.32
CA THR A 501 15.63 13.44 -12.05
C THR A 501 17.11 13.86 -12.00
N ASP A 502 18.03 12.93 -11.68
CA ASP A 502 19.47 13.16 -11.55
C ASP A 502 19.80 14.32 -10.59
N TYR A 503 19.03 14.46 -9.51
CA TYR A 503 19.14 15.53 -8.51
C TYR A 503 19.02 16.95 -9.07
N LEU A 504 18.46 17.13 -10.27
CA LEU A 504 18.29 18.45 -10.87
C LEU A 504 17.33 19.35 -10.08
N MET A 505 16.38 18.76 -9.37
CA MET A 505 15.39 19.49 -8.56
C MET A 505 15.79 19.64 -7.09
N ASP A 506 17.02 19.25 -6.71
CA ASP A 506 17.51 19.35 -5.33
C ASP A 506 18.00 20.76 -5.01
N HIS A 507 17.08 21.70 -4.93
CA HIS A 507 17.35 23.11 -4.60
C HIS A 507 16.31 23.66 -3.64
N THR A 508 16.74 24.59 -2.78
CA THR A 508 15.84 25.38 -1.94
C THR A 508 15.04 26.38 -2.79
N LEU A 509 13.89 26.84 -2.30
CA LEU A 509 13.12 27.90 -2.96
C LEU A 509 13.95 29.18 -3.10
N GLY A 510 14.76 29.52 -2.08
CA GLY A 510 15.65 30.69 -2.11
C GLY A 510 16.64 30.69 -3.27
N TYR A 511 17.06 29.49 -3.75
CA TYR A 511 17.91 29.39 -4.93
C TYR A 511 17.28 30.00 -6.17
N TYR A 512 15.96 29.90 -6.33
CA TYR A 512 15.24 30.41 -7.47
C TYR A 512 14.91 31.90 -7.40
N ALA A 513 14.99 32.51 -6.22
CA ALA A 513 14.50 33.86 -5.97
C ALA A 513 15.08 34.92 -6.96
N ASN A 514 16.38 34.89 -7.20
CA ASN A 514 17.00 35.85 -8.13
C ASN A 514 16.66 35.57 -9.59
N TYR A 515 16.56 34.30 -9.98
CA TYR A 515 16.20 33.92 -11.36
C TYR A 515 14.74 34.29 -11.70
N GLU A 516 13.84 34.19 -10.73
CA GLU A 516 12.44 34.65 -10.86
C GLU A 516 12.39 36.18 -10.93
N LYS A 517 13.09 36.88 -10.01
CA LYS A 517 13.11 38.32 -9.96
C LYS A 517 13.63 38.96 -11.25
N THR A 518 14.65 38.36 -11.86
CA THR A 518 15.23 38.81 -13.14
C THR A 518 14.44 38.35 -14.36
N GLY A 519 13.32 37.62 -14.17
CA GLY A 519 12.49 37.08 -15.25
C GLY A 519 13.17 35.96 -16.04
N GLN A 520 14.28 35.38 -15.59
CA GLN A 520 14.93 34.26 -16.27
C GLN A 520 14.05 33.02 -16.29
N ILE A 521 13.36 32.76 -15.21
CA ILE A 521 12.34 31.72 -15.11
C ILE A 521 11.01 32.29 -14.59
N PRO A 522 9.88 31.67 -14.93
CA PRO A 522 8.58 32.08 -14.41
C PRO A 522 8.50 31.93 -12.88
N LEU A 523 7.71 32.80 -12.25
CA LEU A 523 7.33 32.66 -10.85
C LEU A 523 6.66 31.31 -10.59
N MET A 524 6.91 30.71 -9.44
CA MET A 524 6.24 29.47 -9.02
C MET A 524 5.52 29.68 -7.69
N ILE A 525 4.22 29.42 -7.68
CA ILE A 525 3.39 29.45 -6.47
C ILE A 525 2.91 28.05 -6.16
N ILE A 526 3.34 27.51 -5.02
CA ILE A 526 2.93 26.20 -4.51
C ILE A 526 1.86 26.43 -3.46
N THR A 527 0.73 25.74 -3.60
CA THR A 527 -0.45 25.97 -2.76
C THR A 527 -0.90 24.71 -2.02
N PRO A 528 -0.14 24.25 -1.00
CA PRO A 528 -0.60 23.16 -0.15
C PRO A 528 -1.80 23.58 0.72
N THR A 529 -2.57 22.57 1.17
CA THR A 529 -3.69 22.78 2.09
C THR A 529 -3.25 22.52 3.52
N ILE A 530 -3.57 23.45 4.43
CA ILE A 530 -3.34 23.27 5.87
C ILE A 530 -4.37 22.25 6.38
N ILE A 531 -3.92 21.14 6.92
CA ILE A 531 -4.79 20.03 7.35
C ILE A 531 -5.70 20.44 8.51
N ASN A 532 -5.24 21.33 9.38
CA ASN A 532 -5.95 21.72 10.60
C ASN A 532 -7.30 22.42 10.32
N ASP A 533 -7.37 23.21 9.26
CA ASP A 533 -8.52 24.09 9.00
C ASP A 533 -8.92 24.19 7.53
N GLY A 534 -8.20 23.53 6.64
CA GLY A 534 -8.48 23.49 5.20
C GLY A 534 -8.08 24.74 4.44
N ARG A 535 -7.42 25.72 5.08
CA ARG A 535 -6.91 26.91 4.41
C ARG A 535 -5.79 26.59 3.45
N ARG A 536 -5.62 27.43 2.44
CA ARG A 536 -4.55 27.33 1.46
C ARG A 536 -3.32 28.07 1.97
N LEU A 537 -2.19 27.37 2.07
CA LEU A 537 -0.88 27.98 2.32
C LEU A 537 -0.27 28.38 0.98
N ILE A 538 0.22 29.60 0.87
CA ILE A 538 0.98 30.07 -0.30
C ILE A 538 2.46 29.96 0.01
N VAL A 539 3.18 29.19 -0.83
CA VAL A 539 4.62 29.01 -0.71
C VAL A 539 5.27 29.47 -2.00
N SER A 540 6.17 30.46 -1.92
CA SER A 540 6.88 31.06 -3.06
C SER A 540 8.26 31.53 -2.63
N SER A 541 9.17 31.70 -3.61
CA SER A 541 10.47 32.35 -3.39
C SER A 541 10.38 33.87 -3.29
N GLN A 542 9.23 34.45 -3.69
CA GLN A 542 8.97 35.89 -3.68
C GLN A 542 7.92 36.23 -2.63
N PRO A 543 7.98 37.37 -1.98
CA PRO A 543 6.95 37.82 -1.07
C PRO A 543 5.65 38.14 -1.83
N LEU A 544 4.56 37.48 -1.46
CA LEU A 544 3.25 37.57 -2.11
C LEU A 544 2.12 37.91 -1.12
N CYS A 545 2.42 38.68 -0.06
CA CYS A 545 1.47 39.00 1.00
C CYS A 545 0.17 39.64 0.49
N PHE A 546 0.21 40.33 -0.65
CA PHE A 546 -0.98 40.91 -1.30
C PHE A 546 -1.99 39.86 -1.79
N LEU A 547 -1.57 38.60 -1.97
CA LEU A 547 -2.47 37.50 -2.34
C LEU A 547 -3.24 36.92 -1.14
N THR A 548 -2.79 37.23 0.07
CA THR A 548 -3.43 36.75 1.31
C THR A 548 -4.53 37.67 1.78
N ALA A 549 -4.57 38.87 1.25
CA ALA A 549 -5.49 39.89 1.63
C ALA A 549 -6.88 39.69 0.99
N PRO A 550 -7.98 39.74 1.77
CA PRO A 550 -9.32 39.62 1.23
C PRO A 550 -9.68 40.82 0.35
N SER A 551 -10.16 40.58 -0.86
CA SER A 551 -10.74 41.60 -1.73
C SER A 551 -12.21 41.85 -1.35
N GLY A 552 -12.47 42.61 -0.26
CA GLY A 552 -13.84 42.98 0.15
C GLY A 552 -14.32 42.36 1.47
N GLU A 553 -15.32 43.02 2.06
CA GLU A 553 -15.73 42.93 3.47
C GLU A 553 -16.23 41.56 4.01
N ASN A 554 -16.26 40.47 3.26
CA ASN A 554 -16.95 39.24 3.68
C ASN A 554 -16.30 37.91 3.32
N ILE A 555 -14.95 37.81 3.39
CA ILE A 555 -14.28 36.56 3.00
C ILE A 555 -14.16 35.53 4.13
N LEU A 556 -14.16 35.98 5.39
CA LEU A 556 -14.09 35.09 6.57
C LEU A 556 -15.25 34.09 6.68
N SER A 557 -16.38 34.38 6.01
CA SER A 557 -17.56 33.50 6.04
C SER A 557 -17.60 32.38 5.00
N LYS A 558 -16.63 32.30 4.06
CA LYS A 558 -16.68 31.36 2.92
C LYS A 558 -15.56 30.34 2.84
N GLY A 559 -14.68 30.22 3.84
CA GLY A 559 -13.69 29.14 3.90
C GLY A 559 -12.59 29.15 2.80
N HIS A 560 -12.30 30.31 2.19
CA HIS A 560 -11.32 30.47 1.12
C HIS A 560 -10.19 31.43 1.50
N GLU A 561 -9.59 31.23 2.65
CA GLU A 561 -8.49 32.08 3.09
C GLU A 561 -7.17 31.51 2.62
N ASN A 562 -6.34 32.34 2.00
CA ASN A 562 -4.96 32.05 1.70
C ASN A 562 -4.07 32.62 2.80
N ILE A 563 -2.98 31.92 3.14
CA ILE A 563 -1.95 32.33 4.08
C ILE A 563 -0.61 32.24 3.35
N ASP A 564 0.17 33.32 3.46
CA ASP A 564 1.53 33.38 2.89
C ASP A 564 2.56 32.84 3.88
#